data_4819120fda8c7ccf52b1bf263082e84c
#
_entry.id   4819120fda8c7ccf52b1bf263082e84c
#
_cell.length_a   1.000
_cell.length_b   1.000
_cell.length_c   1.000
_cell.angle_alpha   90.00
_cell.angle_beta   90.00
_cell.angle_gamma   90.00
#
_symmetry.space_group_name_H-M   'P 1'
#
loop_
_entity.id
_entity.type
_entity.pdbx_description
1 polymer ?
#
loop_
_entity_poly.entity_id
_entity_poly.type
_entity_poly.pdbx_seq_one_letter_code
_entity_poly.pdbx_strand_id
1 'polypeptide(L)'
;MQKTICLIGAFDTKGQEYAFLREQIVSRGYKVFTVNTGVLGSTDLFPVDVEADRVVEFGGGHLEQLRKKKDRGEAMKIMCAGATATAKALYAEGKFDGIIGMGGSGGTTVVTSAMRVLPLGVPKLCLSTLASGDVSVYIGTKDITMMPSIVDIAGINRISSVIFSRAAGAICGMVEKDITKIAADKPVITASMFGNSTECVNACAKELAAKGYEVLVFHTTGIGGKTMESLVSEGLVDAVLDITTTEWADTVCGGVFDAGTERLDAPGRMGIPHLIVPGGVDMAKFRAPDTVPAKYKEAGRIFYEWNPSVTLMRTNKEENRKMGQV
;
A
#
# COMPACT_ATOMS: atom_id res chain seq x y z
N MET A 1 14.22 -23.08 11.02
CA MET A 1 14.35 -22.10 12.13
C MET A 1 12.96 -21.70 12.61
N GLN A 2 12.81 -21.34 13.90
CA GLN A 2 11.51 -20.87 14.42
C GLN A 2 11.22 -19.47 13.83
N LYS A 3 10.06 -19.31 13.20
CA LYS A 3 9.61 -18.05 12.59
C LYS A 3 9.33 -16.97 13.63
N THR A 4 9.62 -15.72 13.29
CA THR A 4 9.45 -14.55 14.15
C THR A 4 8.43 -13.59 13.55
N ILE A 5 7.48 -13.11 14.34
CA ILE A 5 6.46 -12.14 13.93
C ILE A 5 6.75 -10.81 14.62
N CYS A 6 6.90 -9.74 13.82
CA CYS A 6 6.99 -8.37 14.33
C CYS A 6 5.61 -7.90 14.81
N LEU A 7 5.51 -7.55 16.09
CA LEU A 7 4.34 -6.95 16.71
C LEU A 7 4.58 -5.45 16.89
N ILE A 8 3.92 -4.61 16.09
CA ILE A 8 4.14 -3.17 16.09
C ILE A 8 2.88 -2.39 16.48
N GLY A 9 3.01 -1.41 17.38
CA GLY A 9 1.91 -0.54 17.75
C GLY A 9 2.12 0.29 19.00
N ALA A 10 1.07 1.01 19.41
CA ALA A 10 1.08 1.93 20.56
C ALA A 10 0.87 1.14 21.86
N PHE A 11 1.95 0.71 22.50
CA PHE A 11 1.90 -0.12 23.72
C PHE A 11 1.57 0.69 24.98
N ASP A 12 1.71 2.01 24.93
CA ASP A 12 1.34 2.93 26.01
C ASP A 12 -0.18 2.97 26.28
N THR A 13 -0.99 2.90 25.23
CA THR A 13 -2.45 3.00 25.31
C THR A 13 -3.19 1.70 25.05
N LYS A 14 -2.53 0.70 24.46
CA LYS A 14 -3.09 -0.58 24.04
C LYS A 14 -2.27 -1.78 24.55
N GLY A 15 -1.56 -1.59 25.67
CA GLY A 15 -0.67 -2.61 26.23
C GLY A 15 -1.36 -3.93 26.53
N GLN A 16 -2.58 -3.90 27.07
CA GLN A 16 -3.35 -5.12 27.38
C GLN A 16 -3.76 -5.90 26.12
N GLU A 17 -4.23 -5.19 25.11
CA GLU A 17 -4.64 -5.77 23.82
C GLU A 17 -3.45 -6.39 23.08
N TYR A 18 -2.31 -5.69 23.10
CA TYR A 18 -1.08 -6.20 22.51
C TYR A 18 -0.49 -7.36 23.31
N ALA A 19 -0.59 -7.35 24.63
CA ALA A 19 -0.19 -8.49 25.47
C ALA A 19 -1.00 -9.74 25.14
N PHE A 20 -2.33 -9.61 25.01
CA PHE A 20 -3.20 -10.70 24.60
C PHE A 20 -2.84 -11.24 23.19
N LEU A 21 -2.68 -10.34 22.21
CA LEU A 21 -2.32 -10.72 20.84
C LEU A 21 -0.95 -11.43 20.81
N ARG A 22 0.03 -10.92 21.54
CA ARG A 22 1.36 -11.52 21.70
C ARG A 22 1.27 -12.94 22.29
N GLU A 23 0.50 -13.13 23.35
CA GLU A 23 0.29 -14.43 23.97
C GLU A 23 -0.32 -15.44 22.99
N GLN A 24 -1.32 -15.01 22.20
CA GLN A 24 -1.93 -15.83 21.17
C GLN A 24 -0.94 -16.27 20.07
N ILE A 25 0.05 -15.45 19.75
CA ILE A 25 1.12 -15.78 18.79
C ILE A 25 2.14 -16.74 19.42
N VAL A 26 2.61 -16.43 20.63
CA VAL A 26 3.61 -17.24 21.35
C VAL A 26 3.06 -18.65 21.66
N SER A 27 1.80 -18.76 22.07
CA SER A 27 1.16 -20.05 22.35
C SER A 27 1.06 -20.97 21.12
N ARG A 28 1.18 -20.41 19.91
CA ARG A 28 1.26 -21.16 18.64
C ARG A 28 2.69 -21.54 18.25
N GLY A 29 3.67 -21.27 19.09
CA GLY A 29 5.07 -21.65 18.88
C GLY A 29 5.91 -20.65 18.07
N TYR A 30 5.44 -19.44 17.87
CA TYR A 30 6.17 -18.38 17.14
C TYR A 30 6.91 -17.45 18.11
N LYS A 31 8.04 -16.90 17.66
CA LYS A 31 8.71 -15.80 18.35
C LYS A 31 8.00 -14.48 18.01
N VAL A 32 8.04 -13.56 18.95
CA VAL A 32 7.52 -12.21 18.75
C VAL A 32 8.62 -11.19 18.97
N PHE A 33 8.84 -10.31 18.00
CA PHE A 33 9.70 -9.14 18.08
C PHE A 33 8.81 -7.89 18.21
N THR A 34 9.01 -7.09 19.23
CA THR A 34 8.08 -6.03 19.64
C THR A 34 8.62 -4.64 19.33
N VAL A 35 7.79 -3.79 18.71
CA VAL A 35 8.14 -2.40 18.35
C VAL A 35 7.06 -1.46 18.88
N ASN A 36 7.42 -0.64 19.87
CA ASN A 36 6.53 0.35 20.47
C ASN A 36 6.47 1.64 19.63
N THR A 37 5.27 2.07 19.29
CA THR A 37 5.01 3.35 18.59
C THR A 37 4.19 4.32 19.46
N GLY A 38 4.08 4.07 20.76
CA GLY A 38 3.36 4.89 21.71
C GLY A 38 4.19 6.10 22.15
N VAL A 39 3.69 7.31 21.89
CA VAL A 39 4.41 8.56 22.24
C VAL A 39 4.35 8.85 23.74
N LEU A 40 3.31 8.37 24.45
CA LEU A 40 3.06 8.74 25.85
C LEU A 40 3.80 7.84 26.85
N GLY A 41 4.24 6.64 26.42
CA GLY A 41 4.90 5.70 27.32
C GLY A 41 5.18 4.35 26.67
N SER A 42 5.25 3.34 27.53
CA SER A 42 5.47 1.94 27.15
C SER A 42 4.55 1.03 27.94
N THR A 43 4.82 -0.27 27.94
CA THR A 43 4.12 -1.28 28.74
C THR A 43 5.11 -2.11 29.54
N ASP A 44 4.70 -2.58 30.70
CA ASP A 44 5.41 -3.54 31.55
C ASP A 44 4.83 -4.98 31.45
N LEU A 45 3.79 -5.17 30.63
CA LEU A 45 3.11 -6.46 30.47
C LEU A 45 3.92 -7.47 29.65
N PHE A 46 4.87 -7.00 28.86
CA PHE A 46 5.78 -7.84 28.07
C PHE A 46 7.05 -7.08 27.69
N PRO A 47 8.16 -7.77 27.40
CA PRO A 47 9.39 -7.13 26.92
C PRO A 47 9.18 -6.37 25.61
N VAL A 48 9.75 -5.18 25.50
CA VAL A 48 9.76 -4.35 24.30
C VAL A 48 11.15 -4.34 23.71
N ASP A 49 11.30 -4.83 22.46
CA ASP A 49 12.62 -4.92 21.80
C ASP A 49 13.07 -3.58 21.22
N VAL A 50 12.13 -2.77 20.72
CA VAL A 50 12.40 -1.41 20.23
C VAL A 50 11.40 -0.45 20.85
N GLU A 51 11.87 0.48 21.63
CA GLU A 51 11.06 1.51 22.28
C GLU A 51 10.76 2.70 21.36
N ALA A 52 9.76 3.49 21.74
CA ALA A 52 9.23 4.59 20.93
C ALA A 52 10.26 5.72 20.71
N ASP A 53 11.19 5.94 21.63
CA ASP A 53 12.27 6.91 21.47
C ASP A 53 13.16 6.57 20.28
N ARG A 54 13.51 5.28 20.15
CA ARG A 54 14.29 4.79 19.03
C ARG A 54 13.55 4.90 17.71
N VAL A 55 12.25 4.59 17.70
CA VAL A 55 11.40 4.75 16.51
C VAL A 55 11.34 6.23 16.09
N VAL A 56 11.15 7.13 17.05
CA VAL A 56 11.11 8.59 16.80
C VAL A 56 12.44 9.12 16.27
N GLU A 57 13.57 8.62 16.77
CA GLU A 57 14.91 8.97 16.27
C GLU A 57 15.06 8.58 14.78
N PHE A 58 14.65 7.38 14.40
CA PHE A 58 14.62 6.96 12.99
C PHE A 58 13.69 7.83 12.12
N GLY A 59 12.68 8.46 12.72
CA GLY A 59 11.79 9.42 12.06
C GLY A 59 12.35 10.85 11.99
N GLY A 60 13.57 11.07 12.51
CA GLY A 60 14.21 12.39 12.52
C GLY A 60 13.71 13.31 13.62
N GLY A 61 13.13 12.77 14.71
CA GLY A 61 12.59 13.53 15.82
C GLY A 61 13.22 13.18 17.17
N HIS A 62 12.70 13.80 18.23
CA HIS A 62 13.05 13.52 19.61
C HIS A 62 11.77 13.37 20.45
N LEU A 63 11.58 12.21 21.10
CA LEU A 63 10.36 11.85 21.82
C LEU A 63 9.94 12.89 22.87
N GLU A 64 10.89 13.39 23.68
CA GLU A 64 10.62 14.41 24.68
C GLU A 64 10.14 15.74 24.10
N GLN A 65 10.62 16.12 22.91
CA GLN A 65 10.14 17.32 22.22
C GLN A 65 8.71 17.14 21.73
N LEU A 66 8.36 15.96 21.20
CA LEU A 66 6.99 15.64 20.77
C LEU A 66 6.02 15.68 21.96
N ARG A 67 6.43 15.13 23.11
CA ARG A 67 5.64 15.16 24.36
C ARG A 67 5.40 16.59 24.85
N LYS A 68 6.43 17.45 24.82
CA LYS A 68 6.34 18.86 25.25
C LYS A 68 5.47 19.68 24.31
N LYS A 69 5.63 19.49 23.01
CA LYS A 69 4.92 20.26 21.97
C LYS A 69 3.43 19.93 21.88
N LYS A 70 3.05 18.70 22.24
CA LYS A 70 1.67 18.17 22.19
C LYS A 70 0.97 18.33 20.83
N ASP A 71 1.75 18.45 19.74
CA ASP A 71 1.25 18.49 18.38
C ASP A 71 1.05 17.06 17.87
N ARG A 72 -0.22 16.64 17.81
CA ARG A 72 -0.59 15.28 17.36
C ARG A 72 -0.26 15.04 15.89
N GLY A 73 -0.37 16.06 15.04
CA GLY A 73 -0.09 15.94 13.60
C GLY A 73 1.40 15.71 13.34
N GLU A 74 2.26 16.49 13.99
CA GLU A 74 3.71 16.34 13.92
C GLU A 74 4.16 15.00 14.52
N ALA A 75 3.63 14.62 15.68
CA ALA A 75 3.92 13.33 16.29
C ALA A 75 3.56 12.16 15.36
N MET A 76 2.40 12.20 14.73
CA MET A 76 1.97 11.20 13.74
C MET A 76 2.91 11.13 12.55
N LYS A 77 3.29 12.27 11.97
CA LYS A 77 4.21 12.34 10.83
C LYS A 77 5.56 11.71 11.16
N ILE A 78 6.16 12.09 12.28
CA ILE A 78 7.47 11.57 12.72
C ILE A 78 7.38 10.08 13.07
N MET A 79 6.31 9.67 13.77
CA MET A 79 6.13 8.26 14.12
C MET A 79 5.91 7.38 12.88
N CYS A 80 5.16 7.82 11.88
CA CYS A 80 5.01 7.10 10.62
C CYS A 80 6.36 6.95 9.88
N ALA A 81 7.14 8.02 9.78
CA ALA A 81 8.47 7.98 9.16
C ALA A 81 9.41 7.03 9.93
N GLY A 82 9.39 7.12 11.28
CA GLY A 82 10.18 6.25 12.15
C GLY A 82 9.78 4.78 12.06
N ALA A 83 8.49 4.47 12.11
CA ALA A 83 7.99 3.11 11.97
C ALA A 83 8.35 2.50 10.61
N THR A 84 8.29 3.31 9.54
CA THR A 84 8.73 2.92 8.20
C THR A 84 10.22 2.57 8.16
N ALA A 85 11.09 3.46 8.68
CA ALA A 85 12.53 3.24 8.71
C ALA A 85 12.91 2.05 9.60
N THR A 86 12.29 1.93 10.77
CA THR A 86 12.50 0.81 11.71
C THR A 86 12.12 -0.52 11.07
N ALA A 87 10.92 -0.63 10.47
CA ALA A 87 10.47 -1.87 9.85
C ALA A 87 11.40 -2.30 8.69
N LYS A 88 11.83 -1.34 7.87
CA LYS A 88 12.78 -1.58 6.78
C LYS A 88 14.12 -2.12 7.27
N ALA A 89 14.71 -1.50 8.29
CA ALA A 89 15.99 -1.90 8.87
C ALA A 89 15.91 -3.29 9.51
N LEU A 90 14.90 -3.52 10.37
CA LEU A 90 14.72 -4.80 11.06
C LEU A 90 14.46 -5.96 10.09
N TYR A 91 13.71 -5.72 9.02
CA TYR A 91 13.48 -6.74 8.00
C TYR A 91 14.76 -7.06 7.23
N ALA A 92 15.54 -6.05 6.84
CA ALA A 92 16.84 -6.23 6.18
C ALA A 92 17.84 -7.01 7.06
N GLU A 93 17.75 -6.86 8.38
CA GLU A 93 18.53 -7.62 9.37
C GLU A 93 17.98 -9.05 9.62
N GLY A 94 16.88 -9.43 9.01
CA GLY A 94 16.25 -10.74 9.21
C GLY A 94 15.65 -10.95 10.62
N LYS A 95 15.23 -9.86 11.30
CA LYS A 95 14.68 -9.94 12.65
C LYS A 95 13.27 -10.53 12.70
N PHE A 96 12.53 -10.52 11.59
CA PHE A 96 11.18 -11.08 11.53
C PHE A 96 10.84 -11.61 10.13
N ASP A 97 9.87 -12.52 10.08
CA ASP A 97 9.34 -13.17 8.87
C ASP A 97 7.98 -12.60 8.43
N GLY A 98 7.27 -11.92 9.32
CA GLY A 98 5.98 -11.29 9.06
C GLY A 98 5.69 -10.21 10.09
N ILE A 99 4.72 -9.35 9.81
CA ILE A 99 4.38 -8.19 10.66
C ILE A 99 2.88 -8.10 10.93
N ILE A 100 2.53 -7.85 12.19
CA ILE A 100 1.16 -7.60 12.63
C ILE A 100 1.09 -6.37 13.53
N GLY A 101 0.02 -5.62 13.41
CA GLY A 101 -0.30 -4.53 14.33
C GLY A 101 -1.79 -4.25 14.35
N MET A 102 -2.22 -3.41 15.30
CA MET A 102 -3.63 -3.05 15.44
C MET A 102 -3.81 -1.59 15.83
N GLY A 103 -4.99 -1.05 15.51
CA GLY A 103 -5.31 0.32 15.94
C GLY A 103 -6.64 0.86 15.42
N GLY A 104 -7.02 2.01 15.99
CA GLY A 104 -7.96 2.94 15.39
C GLY A 104 -7.28 3.74 14.26
N SER A 105 -7.81 4.91 13.88
CA SER A 105 -7.29 5.69 12.75
C SER A 105 -5.78 5.98 12.84
N GLY A 106 -5.31 6.49 13.97
CA GLY A 106 -3.88 6.80 14.16
C GLY A 106 -2.99 5.56 14.17
N GLY A 107 -3.38 4.52 14.95
CA GLY A 107 -2.64 3.26 15.01
C GLY A 107 -2.58 2.56 13.65
N THR A 108 -3.69 2.50 12.92
CA THR A 108 -3.73 1.96 11.56
C THR A 108 -2.76 2.70 10.64
N THR A 109 -2.74 4.03 10.68
CA THR A 109 -1.83 4.85 9.86
C THR A 109 -0.37 4.51 10.12
N VAL A 110 0.06 4.43 11.39
CA VAL A 110 1.45 4.11 11.75
C VAL A 110 1.80 2.68 11.35
N VAL A 111 0.96 1.71 11.72
CA VAL A 111 1.17 0.28 11.44
C VAL A 111 1.28 0.02 9.94
N THR A 112 0.35 0.56 9.15
CA THR A 112 0.39 0.35 7.69
C THR A 112 1.53 1.11 7.01
N SER A 113 2.00 2.23 7.56
CA SER A 113 3.20 2.90 7.04
C SER A 113 4.45 2.01 7.17
N ALA A 114 4.59 1.30 8.29
CA ALA A 114 5.64 0.30 8.47
C ALA A 114 5.47 -0.91 7.53
N MET A 115 4.24 -1.32 7.24
CA MET A 115 3.97 -2.45 6.36
C MET A 115 4.22 -2.13 4.88
N ARG A 116 3.91 -0.90 4.45
CA ARG A 116 4.06 -0.50 3.04
C ARG A 116 5.49 -0.49 2.53
N VAL A 117 6.49 -0.36 3.39
CA VAL A 117 7.90 -0.37 2.97
C VAL A 117 8.45 -1.78 2.76
N LEU A 118 7.75 -2.79 3.27
CA LEU A 118 8.20 -4.19 3.16
C LEU A 118 7.92 -4.75 1.76
N PRO A 119 8.78 -5.66 1.27
CA PRO A 119 8.61 -6.29 -0.03
C PRO A 119 7.27 -7.01 -0.18
N LEU A 120 6.84 -7.18 -1.44
CA LEU A 120 5.71 -8.05 -1.78
C LEU A 120 5.97 -9.48 -1.29
N GLY A 121 4.91 -10.14 -0.78
CA GLY A 121 4.99 -11.51 -0.25
C GLY A 121 5.43 -11.63 1.20
N VAL A 122 5.97 -10.58 1.83
CA VAL A 122 6.15 -10.57 3.29
C VAL A 122 4.78 -10.54 3.96
N PRO A 123 4.43 -11.50 4.85
CA PRO A 123 3.15 -11.51 5.55
C PRO A 123 2.88 -10.23 6.34
N LYS A 124 1.78 -9.52 6.03
CA LYS A 124 1.38 -8.25 6.63
C LYS A 124 -0.08 -8.30 7.02
N LEU A 125 -0.38 -8.10 8.30
CA LEU A 125 -1.76 -8.08 8.80
C LEU A 125 -1.98 -6.88 9.71
N CYS A 126 -2.95 -6.05 9.38
CA CYS A 126 -3.39 -4.92 10.19
C CYS A 126 -4.82 -5.14 10.69
N LEU A 127 -4.98 -5.30 12.00
CA LEU A 127 -6.29 -5.35 12.65
C LEU A 127 -6.75 -3.92 12.93
N SER A 128 -7.88 -3.50 12.35
CA SER A 128 -8.25 -2.09 12.34
C SER A 128 -9.74 -1.87 12.55
N THR A 129 -10.08 -0.81 13.31
CA THR A 129 -11.46 -0.32 13.41
C THR A 129 -11.98 0.26 12.10
N LEU A 130 -11.09 0.57 11.15
CA LEU A 130 -11.42 1.18 9.86
C LEU A 130 -11.51 0.18 8.71
N ALA A 131 -11.19 -1.10 8.96
CA ALA A 131 -11.09 -2.10 7.89
C ALA A 131 -12.41 -2.48 7.22
N SER A 132 -13.54 -1.98 7.72
CA SER A 132 -14.86 -2.13 7.08
C SER A 132 -15.20 -1.02 6.07
N GLY A 133 -14.35 0.01 5.96
CA GLY A 133 -14.52 1.15 5.06
C GLY A 133 -13.49 1.17 3.93
N ASP A 134 -13.27 2.33 3.34
CA ASP A 134 -12.21 2.54 2.34
C ASP A 134 -10.83 2.49 3.01
N VAL A 135 -10.08 1.45 2.67
CA VAL A 135 -8.74 1.20 3.20
C VAL A 135 -7.63 1.53 2.20
N SER A 136 -7.96 2.05 1.03
CA SER A 136 -7.01 2.31 -0.07
C SER A 136 -5.83 3.17 0.36
N VAL A 137 -6.05 4.20 1.17
CA VAL A 137 -5.01 5.10 1.69
C VAL A 137 -4.03 4.41 2.66
N TYR A 138 -4.46 3.32 3.29
CA TYR A 138 -3.65 2.53 4.23
C TYR A 138 -2.85 1.45 3.51
N ILE A 139 -3.47 0.76 2.57
CA ILE A 139 -2.87 -0.35 1.81
C ILE A 139 -1.91 0.19 0.73
N GLY A 140 -2.31 1.26 0.03
CA GLY A 140 -1.57 1.73 -1.14
C GLY A 140 -1.50 0.64 -2.22
N THR A 141 -0.28 0.32 -2.66
CA THR A 141 0.00 -0.70 -3.70
C THR A 141 0.49 -2.03 -3.10
N LYS A 142 0.36 -2.24 -1.79
CA LYS A 142 0.94 -3.40 -1.09
C LYS A 142 -0.08 -4.46 -0.72
N ASP A 143 0.40 -5.68 -0.58
CA ASP A 143 -0.34 -6.88 -0.19
C ASP A 143 -0.64 -6.94 1.33
N ILE A 144 -1.24 -5.85 1.87
CA ILE A 144 -1.59 -5.78 3.28
C ILE A 144 -2.97 -6.39 3.52
N THR A 145 -3.04 -7.39 4.37
CA THR A 145 -4.31 -7.94 4.84
C THR A 145 -4.91 -7.03 5.92
N MET A 146 -6.08 -6.44 5.64
CA MET A 146 -6.83 -5.64 6.60
C MET A 146 -7.93 -6.49 7.24
N MET A 147 -7.92 -6.58 8.56
CA MET A 147 -8.93 -7.34 9.32
C MET A 147 -9.76 -6.39 10.19
N PRO A 148 -11.10 -6.38 10.06
CA PRO A 148 -11.96 -5.56 10.91
C PRO A 148 -11.90 -6.02 12.38
N SER A 149 -11.73 -5.07 13.30
CA SER A 149 -11.77 -5.36 14.74
C SER A 149 -13.20 -5.60 15.27
N ILE A 150 -14.22 -5.25 14.49
CA ILE A 150 -15.66 -5.32 14.77
C ILE A 150 -16.08 -4.34 15.88
N VAL A 151 -15.36 -4.36 17.00
CA VAL A 151 -15.52 -3.42 18.11
C VAL A 151 -14.27 -2.55 18.22
N ASP A 152 -14.38 -1.44 18.95
CA ASP A 152 -13.20 -0.63 19.23
C ASP A 152 -12.13 -1.46 19.98
N ILE A 153 -10.86 -1.11 19.74
CA ILE A 153 -9.71 -1.73 20.41
C ILE A 153 -9.55 -1.03 21.76
N ALA A 154 -10.37 -1.46 22.72
CA ALA A 154 -10.48 -0.89 24.06
C ALA A 154 -10.80 -1.99 25.07
N GLY A 155 -9.75 -2.62 25.56
CA GLY A 155 -9.83 -3.78 26.46
C GLY A 155 -10.14 -5.11 25.77
N ILE A 156 -9.99 -6.18 26.53
CA ILE A 156 -10.29 -7.55 26.09
C ILE A 156 -11.70 -7.92 26.53
N ASN A 157 -12.55 -8.24 25.58
CA ASN A 157 -13.92 -8.69 25.80
C ASN A 157 -14.23 -9.94 24.97
N ARG A 158 -15.46 -10.50 25.11
CA ARG A 158 -15.87 -11.73 24.43
C ARG A 158 -15.77 -11.66 22.89
N ILE A 159 -15.86 -10.47 22.30
CA ILE A 159 -15.79 -10.27 20.84
C ILE A 159 -14.33 -10.05 20.44
N SER A 160 -13.66 -9.06 21.06
CA SER A 160 -12.27 -8.73 20.74
C SER A 160 -11.32 -9.91 20.94
N SER A 161 -11.53 -10.74 21.99
CA SER A 161 -10.72 -11.95 22.23
C SER A 161 -10.79 -12.94 21.07
N VAL A 162 -11.97 -13.16 20.50
CA VAL A 162 -12.13 -14.05 19.33
C VAL A 162 -11.43 -13.48 18.10
N ILE A 163 -11.63 -12.17 17.82
CA ILE A 163 -11.06 -11.52 16.65
C ILE A 163 -9.53 -11.46 16.74
N PHE A 164 -8.97 -11.10 17.90
CA PHE A 164 -7.52 -11.03 18.11
C PHE A 164 -6.88 -12.43 18.02
N SER A 165 -7.53 -13.47 18.57
CA SER A 165 -7.06 -14.85 18.41
C SER A 165 -7.06 -15.32 16.95
N ARG A 166 -8.06 -14.90 16.17
CA ARG A 166 -8.11 -15.17 14.71
C ARG A 166 -7.03 -14.40 13.96
N ALA A 167 -6.79 -13.13 14.30
CA ALA A 167 -5.71 -12.35 13.71
C ALA A 167 -4.33 -12.97 13.97
N ALA A 168 -4.09 -13.43 15.22
CA ALA A 168 -2.89 -14.19 15.56
C ALA A 168 -2.77 -15.49 14.74
N GLY A 169 -3.86 -16.26 14.62
CA GLY A 169 -3.88 -17.47 13.79
C GLY A 169 -3.61 -17.19 12.31
N ALA A 170 -4.17 -16.11 11.79
CA ALA A 170 -3.99 -15.71 10.40
C ALA A 170 -2.52 -15.36 10.09
N ILE A 171 -1.89 -14.47 10.88
CA ILE A 171 -0.49 -14.10 10.65
C ILE A 171 0.45 -15.29 10.86
N CYS A 172 0.19 -16.17 11.84
CA CYS A 172 0.96 -17.39 12.05
C CYS A 172 0.88 -18.30 10.82
N GLY A 173 -0.32 -18.56 10.28
CA GLY A 173 -0.49 -19.34 9.07
C GLY A 173 0.12 -18.72 7.82
N MET A 174 0.15 -17.38 7.73
CA MET A 174 0.80 -16.68 6.62
C MET A 174 2.32 -16.85 6.64
N VAL A 175 2.96 -16.89 7.81
CA VAL A 175 4.42 -17.06 7.94
C VAL A 175 4.87 -18.52 7.97
N GLU A 176 3.96 -19.46 8.25
CA GLU A 176 4.26 -20.89 8.38
C GLU A 176 4.71 -21.50 7.06
N LYS A 177 4.05 -21.11 5.98
CA LYS A 177 4.26 -21.70 4.68
C LYS A 177 5.37 -20.97 3.93
N ASP A 178 6.46 -21.66 3.70
CA ASP A 178 7.37 -21.25 2.62
C ASP A 178 6.58 -21.27 1.32
N ILE A 179 6.38 -20.09 0.73
CA ILE A 179 5.67 -19.95 -0.53
C ILE A 179 6.45 -20.78 -1.55
N THR A 180 5.82 -21.84 -2.06
CA THR A 180 6.34 -22.54 -3.23
C THR A 180 6.34 -21.53 -4.37
N LYS A 181 7.47 -20.88 -4.60
CA LYS A 181 7.63 -20.04 -5.79
C LYS A 181 7.37 -20.94 -6.97
N ILE A 182 6.35 -20.63 -7.76
CA ILE A 182 6.24 -21.17 -9.10
C ILE A 182 7.56 -20.80 -9.75
N ALA A 183 8.36 -21.78 -10.13
CA ALA A 183 9.64 -21.55 -10.75
C ALA A 183 9.40 -20.68 -12.00
N ALA A 184 9.67 -19.41 -11.88
CA ALA A 184 9.54 -18.46 -12.97
C ALA A 184 10.92 -18.32 -13.62
N ASP A 185 11.24 -19.25 -14.51
CA ASP A 185 12.41 -19.12 -15.40
C ASP A 185 12.15 -18.15 -16.56
N LYS A 186 11.01 -17.46 -16.54
CA LYS A 186 10.60 -16.56 -17.62
C LYS A 186 10.79 -15.10 -17.19
N PRO A 187 11.38 -14.27 -18.04
CA PRO A 187 11.39 -12.83 -17.80
C PRO A 187 9.96 -12.27 -17.74
N VAL A 188 9.73 -11.35 -16.84
CA VAL A 188 8.41 -10.75 -16.54
C VAL A 188 8.26 -9.43 -17.29
N ILE A 189 7.20 -9.31 -18.06
CA ILE A 189 6.81 -8.06 -18.74
C ILE A 189 5.50 -7.59 -18.14
N THR A 190 5.41 -6.33 -17.70
CA THR A 190 4.14 -5.73 -17.34
C THR A 190 3.51 -5.04 -18.53
N ALA A 191 2.17 -5.08 -18.64
CA ALA A 191 1.42 -4.38 -19.67
C ALA A 191 0.28 -3.57 -19.07
N SER A 192 0.17 -2.31 -19.43
CA SER A 192 -0.94 -1.43 -19.03
C SER A 192 -2.14 -1.59 -19.97
N MET A 193 -3.34 -1.70 -19.41
CA MET A 193 -4.59 -1.95 -20.13
C MET A 193 -5.74 -1.07 -19.64
N PHE A 194 -6.60 -0.67 -20.55
CA PHE A 194 -7.91 -0.13 -20.26
C PHE A 194 -8.94 -0.73 -21.23
N GLY A 195 -10.24 -0.56 -20.98
CA GLY A 195 -11.29 -1.21 -21.77
C GLY A 195 -11.13 -1.08 -23.29
N ASN A 196 -10.72 0.11 -23.78
CA ASN A 196 -10.52 0.39 -25.21
C ASN A 196 -9.24 -0.21 -25.80
N SER A 197 -8.30 -0.67 -25.02
CA SER A 197 -7.05 -1.29 -25.49
C SER A 197 -6.96 -2.80 -25.23
N THR A 198 -8.01 -3.41 -24.69
CA THR A 198 -8.03 -4.81 -24.25
C THR A 198 -7.62 -5.78 -25.35
N GLU A 199 -8.14 -5.62 -26.56
CA GLU A 199 -7.83 -6.51 -27.69
C GLU A 199 -6.34 -6.41 -28.08
N CYS A 200 -5.81 -5.19 -28.16
CA CYS A 200 -4.40 -4.93 -28.45
C CYS A 200 -3.50 -5.56 -27.39
N VAL A 201 -3.79 -5.31 -26.10
CA VAL A 201 -2.98 -5.86 -24.98
C VAL A 201 -3.01 -7.38 -24.97
N ASN A 202 -4.19 -7.98 -25.19
CA ASN A 202 -4.33 -9.43 -25.24
C ASN A 202 -3.53 -10.05 -26.41
N ALA A 203 -3.54 -9.40 -27.59
CA ALA A 203 -2.74 -9.83 -28.71
C ALA A 203 -1.23 -9.75 -28.41
N CYS A 204 -0.76 -8.64 -27.85
CA CYS A 204 0.63 -8.49 -27.44
C CYS A 204 1.03 -9.51 -26.38
N ALA A 205 0.19 -9.72 -25.36
CA ALA A 205 0.46 -10.69 -24.30
C ALA A 205 0.58 -12.12 -24.85
N LYS A 206 -0.28 -12.49 -25.81
CA LYS A 206 -0.22 -13.79 -26.48
C LYS A 206 1.08 -13.98 -27.26
N GLU A 207 1.51 -12.97 -28.02
CA GLU A 207 2.77 -13.02 -28.78
C GLU A 207 4.00 -13.10 -27.87
N LEU A 208 4.00 -12.33 -26.78
CA LEU A 208 5.07 -12.36 -25.80
C LEU A 208 5.12 -13.70 -25.05
N ALA A 209 3.98 -14.24 -24.66
CA ALA A 209 3.91 -15.54 -24.00
C ALA A 209 4.42 -16.68 -24.93
N ALA A 210 4.11 -16.61 -26.22
CA ALA A 210 4.62 -17.57 -27.22
C ALA A 210 6.17 -17.49 -27.38
N LYS A 211 6.76 -16.34 -27.02
CA LYS A 211 8.23 -16.13 -27.02
C LYS A 211 8.87 -16.44 -25.67
N GLY A 212 8.12 -16.96 -24.72
CA GLY A 212 8.67 -17.40 -23.43
C GLY A 212 8.65 -16.34 -22.32
N TYR A 213 7.97 -15.21 -22.49
CA TYR A 213 7.80 -14.21 -21.45
C TYR A 213 6.57 -14.50 -20.58
N GLU A 214 6.62 -14.09 -19.30
CA GLU A 214 5.44 -13.96 -18.45
C GLU A 214 4.90 -12.54 -18.57
N VAL A 215 3.59 -12.38 -18.83
CA VAL A 215 2.98 -11.05 -19.00
C VAL A 215 1.98 -10.79 -17.90
N LEU A 216 2.24 -9.76 -17.10
CA LEU A 216 1.35 -9.27 -16.05
C LEU A 216 0.59 -8.04 -16.54
N VAL A 217 -0.74 -8.15 -16.61
CA VAL A 217 -1.59 -7.07 -17.13
C VAL A 217 -2.18 -6.25 -15.98
N PHE A 218 -2.06 -4.93 -16.06
CA PHE A 218 -2.57 -3.98 -15.07
C PHE A 218 -3.64 -3.09 -15.67
N HIS A 219 -4.80 -3.02 -14.99
CA HIS A 219 -5.87 -2.12 -15.39
C HIS A 219 -5.57 -0.70 -14.93
N THR A 220 -5.45 0.25 -15.86
CA THR A 220 -5.00 1.64 -15.63
C THR A 220 -6.13 2.50 -15.04
N THR A 221 -6.38 2.30 -13.76
CA THR A 221 -7.40 3.00 -12.96
C THR A 221 -6.79 3.80 -11.80
N GLY A 222 -5.59 4.36 -12.02
CA GLY A 222 -4.80 5.06 -11.01
C GLY A 222 -4.00 4.09 -10.14
N ILE A 223 -4.70 3.22 -9.42
CA ILE A 223 -4.04 2.22 -8.56
C ILE A 223 -3.28 1.17 -9.37
N GLY A 224 -3.77 0.79 -10.54
CA GLY A 224 -3.11 -0.19 -11.40
C GLY A 224 -1.76 0.30 -11.90
N GLY A 225 -1.68 1.54 -12.39
CA GLY A 225 -0.41 2.15 -12.78
C GLY A 225 0.55 2.31 -11.61
N LYS A 226 0.07 2.78 -10.44
CA LYS A 226 0.89 2.86 -9.21
C LYS A 226 1.44 1.50 -8.80
N THR A 227 0.63 0.43 -8.89
CA THR A 227 1.06 -0.92 -8.55
C THR A 227 2.14 -1.41 -9.53
N MET A 228 1.97 -1.16 -10.83
CA MET A 228 2.95 -1.48 -11.85
C MET A 228 4.30 -0.79 -11.58
N GLU A 229 4.30 0.53 -11.30
CA GLU A 229 5.49 1.29 -10.91
C GLU A 229 6.15 0.73 -9.64
N SER A 230 5.35 0.31 -8.66
CA SER A 230 5.86 -0.31 -7.42
C SER A 230 6.60 -1.62 -7.70
N LEU A 231 6.02 -2.51 -8.52
CA LEU A 231 6.66 -3.80 -8.87
C LEU A 231 7.95 -3.61 -9.67
N VAL A 232 7.96 -2.64 -10.59
CA VAL A 232 9.18 -2.26 -11.32
C VAL A 232 10.25 -1.78 -10.35
N SER A 233 9.91 -0.88 -9.43
CA SER A 233 10.84 -0.34 -8.43
C SER A 233 11.36 -1.40 -7.45
N GLU A 234 10.62 -2.49 -7.25
CA GLU A 234 11.03 -3.65 -6.43
C GLU A 234 11.91 -4.66 -7.20
N GLY A 235 12.18 -4.41 -8.49
CA GLY A 235 13.00 -5.30 -9.32
C GLY A 235 12.31 -6.62 -9.69
N LEU A 236 10.98 -6.63 -9.70
CA LEU A 236 10.16 -7.81 -10.02
C LEU A 236 9.73 -7.88 -11.50
N VAL A 237 10.19 -6.92 -12.31
CA VAL A 237 9.80 -6.75 -13.71
C VAL A 237 11.04 -6.51 -14.56
N ASP A 238 11.14 -7.20 -15.69
CA ASP A 238 12.27 -7.10 -16.62
C ASP A 238 12.04 -6.12 -17.75
N ALA A 239 10.78 -5.86 -18.13
CA ALA A 239 10.43 -4.86 -19.15
C ALA A 239 8.98 -4.38 -18.99
N VAL A 240 8.67 -3.20 -19.52
CA VAL A 240 7.35 -2.58 -19.45
C VAL A 240 6.80 -2.28 -20.84
N LEU A 241 5.54 -2.66 -21.07
CA LEU A 241 4.75 -2.38 -22.25
C LEU A 241 3.56 -1.48 -21.86
N ASP A 242 3.76 -0.18 -21.89
CA ASP A 242 2.73 0.81 -21.58
C ASP A 242 1.88 1.12 -22.81
N ILE A 243 0.91 0.24 -23.12
CA ILE A 243 -0.03 0.42 -24.25
C ILE A 243 -1.08 1.47 -23.94
N THR A 244 -1.40 1.66 -22.65
CA THR A 244 -2.47 2.56 -22.23
C THR A 244 -1.98 3.48 -21.13
N THR A 245 -1.70 4.73 -21.50
CA THR A 245 -1.22 5.77 -20.57
C THR A 245 -2.35 6.72 -20.12
N THR A 246 -3.59 6.23 -20.14
CA THR A 246 -4.82 7.01 -19.89
C THR A 246 -4.86 7.73 -18.54
N GLU A 247 -4.11 7.22 -17.55
CA GLU A 247 -3.96 7.81 -16.22
C GLU A 247 -3.37 9.22 -16.25
N TRP A 248 -2.54 9.51 -17.26
CA TRP A 248 -1.99 10.86 -17.46
C TRP A 248 -3.05 11.90 -17.80
N ALA A 249 -4.13 11.52 -18.50
CA ALA A 249 -5.27 12.42 -18.72
C ALA A 249 -5.93 12.80 -17.40
N ASP A 250 -6.05 11.85 -16.47
CA ASP A 250 -6.60 12.08 -15.13
C ASP A 250 -5.64 12.90 -14.27
N THR A 251 -4.35 12.62 -14.29
CA THR A 251 -3.32 13.40 -13.58
C THR A 251 -3.32 14.87 -14.00
N VAL A 252 -3.37 15.16 -15.31
CA VAL A 252 -3.36 16.53 -15.83
C VAL A 252 -4.69 17.26 -15.59
N CYS A 253 -5.81 16.55 -15.66
CA CYS A 253 -7.15 17.14 -15.54
C CYS A 253 -7.76 17.03 -14.14
N GLY A 254 -7.13 16.32 -13.19
CA GLY A 254 -7.70 16.05 -11.86
C GLY A 254 -8.84 15.04 -11.90
N GLY A 255 -8.73 14.05 -12.75
CA GLY A 255 -9.66 12.93 -12.85
C GLY A 255 -9.46 11.89 -11.75
N VAL A 256 -10.35 10.89 -11.71
CA VAL A 256 -10.39 9.91 -10.60
C VAL A 256 -9.39 8.77 -10.74
N PHE A 257 -8.81 8.57 -11.92
CA PHE A 257 -7.79 7.54 -12.16
C PHE A 257 -6.38 8.10 -12.21
N ASP A 258 -6.14 9.15 -11.41
CA ASP A 258 -4.83 9.77 -11.25
C ASP A 258 -3.81 8.78 -10.65
N ALA A 259 -2.78 8.46 -11.41
CA ALA A 259 -1.65 7.64 -10.97
C ALA A 259 -0.48 8.46 -10.38
N GLY A 260 -0.59 9.79 -10.39
CA GLY A 260 0.46 10.71 -9.94
C GLY A 260 1.49 11.01 -11.03
N THR A 261 2.35 11.99 -10.72
CA THR A 261 3.36 12.50 -11.65
C THR A 261 4.57 11.59 -11.85
N GLU A 262 4.72 10.56 -11.02
CA GLU A 262 5.80 9.56 -11.12
C GLU A 262 5.45 8.37 -12.03
N ARG A 263 4.25 8.37 -12.61
CA ARG A 263 3.82 7.35 -13.57
C ARG A 263 4.68 7.41 -14.82
N LEU A 264 5.26 6.30 -15.25
CA LEU A 264 6.25 6.06 -16.30
C LEU A 264 7.72 6.24 -15.88
N ASP A 265 8.00 6.59 -14.63
CA ASP A 265 9.36 6.88 -14.17
C ASP A 265 10.17 5.64 -13.75
N ALA A 266 9.51 4.65 -13.13
CA ALA A 266 10.22 3.52 -12.53
C ALA A 266 11.06 2.72 -13.54
N PRO A 267 10.59 2.43 -14.76
CA PRO A 267 11.40 1.72 -15.74
C PRO A 267 12.71 2.44 -16.08
N GLY A 268 12.65 3.78 -16.26
CA GLY A 268 13.83 4.60 -16.50
C GLY A 268 14.79 4.61 -15.32
N ARG A 269 14.27 4.74 -14.09
CA ARG A 269 15.09 4.68 -12.87
C ARG A 269 15.77 3.33 -12.67
N MET A 270 15.09 2.24 -13.05
CA MET A 270 15.59 0.88 -12.92
C MET A 270 16.44 0.43 -14.11
N GLY A 271 16.50 1.21 -15.20
CA GLY A 271 17.26 0.90 -16.40
C GLY A 271 16.74 -0.31 -17.18
N ILE A 272 15.43 -0.60 -17.10
CA ILE A 272 14.79 -1.69 -17.85
C ILE A 272 14.12 -1.19 -19.13
N PRO A 273 13.96 -2.04 -20.17
CA PRO A 273 13.27 -1.69 -21.39
C PRO A 273 11.85 -1.20 -21.14
N HIS A 274 11.47 -0.09 -21.76
CA HIS A 274 10.16 0.53 -21.64
C HIS A 274 9.64 0.95 -23.03
N LEU A 275 8.54 0.34 -23.46
CA LEU A 275 7.80 0.76 -24.65
C LEU A 275 6.56 1.54 -24.25
N ILE A 276 6.48 2.80 -24.65
CA ILE A 276 5.35 3.70 -24.34
C ILE A 276 4.52 3.91 -25.61
N VAL A 277 3.23 3.62 -25.50
CA VAL A 277 2.21 3.94 -26.50
C VAL A 277 1.22 4.92 -25.86
N PRO A 278 1.03 6.14 -26.39
CA PRO A 278 0.16 7.15 -25.79
C PRO A 278 -1.33 6.84 -26.03
N GLY A 279 -1.76 5.64 -25.60
CA GLY A 279 -3.13 5.15 -25.74
C GLY A 279 -4.07 5.71 -24.68
N GLY A 280 -5.29 6.13 -25.09
CA GLY A 280 -6.37 6.52 -24.20
C GLY A 280 -6.18 7.87 -23.48
N VAL A 281 -5.26 8.72 -23.94
CA VAL A 281 -5.01 10.05 -23.33
C VAL A 281 -6.02 11.13 -23.77
N ASP A 282 -6.95 10.77 -24.62
CA ASP A 282 -7.97 11.65 -25.17
C ASP A 282 -9.16 11.91 -24.23
N MET A 283 -9.23 11.23 -23.09
CA MET A 283 -10.33 11.37 -22.12
C MET A 283 -9.84 11.31 -20.67
N ALA A 284 -10.24 12.31 -19.87
CA ALA A 284 -10.17 12.25 -18.41
C ALA A 284 -11.48 11.70 -17.82
N LYS A 285 -11.41 11.02 -16.69
CA LYS A 285 -12.53 10.35 -16.05
C LYS A 285 -12.89 11.04 -14.73
N PHE A 286 -14.18 11.29 -14.55
CA PHE A 286 -14.78 11.78 -13.32
C PHE A 286 -15.84 10.79 -12.84
N ARG A 287 -16.30 10.93 -11.61
CA ARG A 287 -17.43 10.16 -11.08
C ARG A 287 -18.75 10.66 -11.70
N ALA A 288 -19.82 10.71 -10.94
CA ALA A 288 -21.11 11.25 -11.40
C ALA A 288 -20.96 12.69 -11.97
N PRO A 289 -21.84 13.15 -12.87
CA PRO A 289 -21.71 14.43 -13.59
C PRO A 289 -21.59 15.66 -12.69
N ASP A 290 -22.12 15.62 -11.49
CA ASP A 290 -22.02 16.69 -10.48
C ASP A 290 -20.63 16.84 -9.89
N THR A 291 -19.82 15.77 -9.92
CA THR A 291 -18.43 15.76 -9.41
C THR A 291 -17.42 16.39 -10.38
N VAL A 292 -17.82 16.67 -11.61
CA VAL A 292 -16.96 17.33 -12.60
C VAL A 292 -16.67 18.76 -12.13
N PRO A 293 -15.38 19.18 -12.05
CA PRO A 293 -15.04 20.54 -11.61
C PRO A 293 -15.73 21.64 -12.41
N ALA A 294 -16.26 22.65 -11.73
CA ALA A 294 -17.02 23.76 -12.35
C ALA A 294 -16.26 24.43 -13.50
N LYS A 295 -14.95 24.63 -13.36
CA LYS A 295 -14.09 25.21 -14.40
C LYS A 295 -14.23 24.56 -15.77
N TYR A 296 -14.50 23.27 -15.83
CA TYR A 296 -14.66 22.54 -17.09
C TYR A 296 -16.05 22.72 -17.69
N LYS A 297 -17.06 22.82 -16.84
CA LYS A 297 -18.45 23.11 -17.26
C LYS A 297 -18.55 24.54 -17.82
N GLU A 298 -17.97 25.52 -17.12
CA GLU A 298 -17.91 26.92 -17.52
C GLU A 298 -17.12 27.14 -18.81
N ALA A 299 -16.07 26.35 -19.03
CA ALA A 299 -15.29 26.36 -20.26
C ALA A 299 -15.95 25.65 -21.45
N GLY A 300 -17.18 25.15 -21.29
CA GLY A 300 -17.94 24.48 -22.35
C GLY A 300 -17.26 23.20 -22.87
N ARG A 301 -16.61 22.44 -21.98
CA ARG A 301 -15.91 21.21 -22.39
C ARG A 301 -16.88 20.10 -22.82
N ILE A 302 -16.40 19.18 -23.64
CA ILE A 302 -17.21 18.04 -24.13
C ILE A 302 -17.16 16.93 -23.09
N PHE A 303 -18.38 16.53 -22.63
CA PHE A 303 -18.58 15.43 -21.70
C PHE A 303 -19.37 14.30 -22.32
N TYR A 304 -19.14 13.10 -21.84
CA TYR A 304 -19.91 11.92 -22.16
C TYR A 304 -20.21 11.15 -20.86
N GLU A 305 -21.48 11.05 -20.52
CA GLU A 305 -21.94 10.26 -19.37
C GLU A 305 -21.97 8.79 -19.77
N TRP A 306 -20.93 8.05 -19.36
CA TRP A 306 -20.82 6.62 -19.63
C TRP A 306 -21.89 5.83 -18.87
N ASN A 307 -22.10 6.20 -17.61
CA ASN A 307 -23.15 5.70 -16.73
C ASN A 307 -23.36 6.69 -15.56
N PRO A 308 -24.35 6.50 -14.67
CA PRO A 308 -24.61 7.43 -13.56
C PRO A 308 -23.42 7.71 -12.63
N SER A 309 -22.41 6.86 -12.64
CA SER A 309 -21.23 6.95 -11.75
C SER A 309 -19.95 7.37 -12.46
N VAL A 310 -19.96 7.49 -13.81
CA VAL A 310 -18.77 7.78 -14.60
C VAL A 310 -19.07 8.78 -15.70
N THR A 311 -18.35 9.89 -15.68
CA THR A 311 -18.36 10.94 -16.70
C THR A 311 -16.99 11.04 -17.35
N LEU A 312 -16.94 10.99 -18.67
CA LEU A 312 -15.73 11.18 -19.46
C LEU A 312 -15.68 12.62 -19.97
N MET A 313 -14.51 13.25 -19.90
CA MET A 313 -14.27 14.57 -20.48
C MET A 313 -13.21 14.48 -21.56
N ARG A 314 -13.51 14.98 -22.75
CA ARG A 314 -12.54 15.08 -23.83
C ARG A 314 -11.38 16.00 -23.44
N THR A 315 -10.14 15.54 -23.58
CA THR A 315 -8.96 16.36 -23.38
C THR A 315 -8.78 17.38 -24.52
N ASN A 316 -8.14 18.48 -24.26
CA ASN A 316 -7.85 19.51 -25.25
C ASN A 316 -6.38 19.50 -25.68
N LYS A 317 -6.04 20.37 -26.66
CA LYS A 317 -4.69 20.44 -27.23
C LYS A 317 -3.62 20.81 -26.20
N GLU A 318 -3.94 21.68 -25.24
CA GLU A 318 -2.99 22.10 -24.20
C GLU A 318 -2.73 20.96 -23.20
N GLU A 319 -3.78 20.27 -22.77
CA GLU A 319 -3.68 19.10 -21.89
C GLU A 319 -2.89 17.97 -22.57
N ASN A 320 -3.16 17.71 -23.85
CA ASN A 320 -2.40 16.72 -24.64
C ASN A 320 -0.92 17.10 -24.79
N ARG A 321 -0.62 18.40 -24.93
CA ARG A 321 0.76 18.89 -24.97
C ARG A 321 1.46 18.64 -23.62
N LYS A 322 0.79 18.89 -22.50
CA LYS A 322 1.35 18.62 -21.16
C LYS A 322 1.64 17.14 -20.97
N MET A 323 0.73 16.26 -21.39
CA MET A 323 0.96 14.82 -21.34
C MET A 323 2.11 14.35 -22.23
N GLY A 324 2.33 15.00 -23.38
CA GLY A 324 3.43 14.68 -24.29
C GLY A 324 4.80 15.24 -23.85
N GLN A 325 4.88 15.95 -22.73
CA GLN A 325 6.12 16.47 -22.15
C GLN A 325 6.68 15.56 -21.04
N VAL A 326 5.95 14.52 -20.69
CA VAL A 326 6.34 13.47 -19.75
C VAL A 326 7.13 12.41 -20.48
#